data_9dd5a7c021b38ae2d88ff1ee0bf361ac
#
_entry.id   9dd5a7c021b38ae2d88ff1ee0bf361ac
#
_cell.length_a   1.000
_cell.length_b   1.000
_cell.length_c   1.000
_cell.angle_alpha   90.00
_cell.angle_beta   90.00
_cell.angle_gamma   90.00
#
_symmetry.space_group_name_H-M   'P 1'
#
loop_
_entity.id
_entity.type
_entity.pdbx_description
1 polymer ?
#
loop_
_entity_poly.entity_id
_entity_poly.type
_entity_poly.pdbx_seq_one_letter_code
_entity_poly.pdbx_strand_id
1 'polypeptide(L)'
;AKLFGQAGLRVPQVLQWDEAHGFMLLDDLGTQTMMQVLETADQTMRHSLFGQATDALLLLQQASRPDILPLYDKSLLQRELMLFPQWYVAQHKQVILDDEQLNRLHTVFDLVIAHNVAAPQVCVHRDFMPRNLMVSSSSQASSVLGVLDFQDAVYGPVTYDIASLMRDAFVSWDE
;
A
#
# COMPACT_ATOMS: atom_id res chain seq x y z
N ALA A 1 -6.26 0.15 -12.56
CA ALA A 1 -6.92 -1.12 -12.84
C ALA A 1 -6.20 -1.94 -13.94
N LYS A 2 -6.07 -1.40 -15.19
CA LYS A 2 -5.54 -2.16 -16.35
C LYS A 2 -4.13 -2.74 -16.10
N LEU A 3 -3.19 -1.95 -15.59
CA LEU A 3 -1.82 -2.39 -15.30
C LEU A 3 -1.83 -3.57 -14.30
N PHE A 4 -2.54 -3.43 -13.21
CA PHE A 4 -2.60 -4.44 -12.14
C PHE A 4 -3.34 -5.70 -12.60
N GLY A 5 -4.43 -5.55 -13.36
CA GLY A 5 -5.11 -6.70 -13.97
C GLY A 5 -4.23 -7.47 -14.96
N GLN A 6 -3.41 -6.77 -15.76
CA GLN A 6 -2.43 -7.40 -16.66
C GLN A 6 -1.28 -8.10 -15.91
N ALA A 7 -0.97 -7.66 -14.68
CA ALA A 7 -0.04 -8.35 -13.79
C ALA A 7 -0.62 -9.66 -13.19
N GLY A 8 -1.88 -9.96 -13.43
CA GLY A 8 -2.57 -11.13 -12.89
C GLY A 8 -3.27 -10.88 -11.54
N LEU A 9 -3.32 -9.64 -11.08
CA LEU A 9 -4.05 -9.29 -9.86
C LEU A 9 -5.55 -9.22 -10.11
N ARG A 10 -6.34 -9.64 -9.14
CA ARG A 10 -7.77 -9.41 -9.12
C ARG A 10 -8.03 -7.99 -8.64
N VAL A 11 -8.42 -7.12 -9.55
CA VAL A 11 -8.71 -5.71 -9.29
C VAL A 11 -10.08 -5.34 -9.84
N PRO A 12 -10.77 -4.32 -9.29
CA PRO A 12 -12.04 -3.85 -9.84
C PRO A 12 -11.93 -3.49 -11.32
N GLN A 13 -12.78 -4.07 -12.14
CA GLN A 13 -12.88 -3.73 -13.56
C GLN A 13 -13.87 -2.57 -13.71
N VAL A 14 -13.50 -1.57 -14.51
CA VAL A 14 -14.40 -0.48 -14.87
C VAL A 14 -15.38 -1.01 -15.93
N LEU A 15 -16.63 -1.20 -15.53
CA LEU A 15 -17.70 -1.68 -16.40
C LEU A 15 -18.29 -0.54 -17.21
N GLN A 16 -18.43 0.64 -16.58
CA GLN A 16 -18.90 1.84 -17.25
C GLN A 16 -18.40 3.09 -16.54
N TRP A 17 -18.17 4.14 -17.31
CA TRP A 17 -17.78 5.46 -16.84
C TRP A 17 -18.71 6.52 -17.41
N ASP A 18 -19.33 7.32 -16.54
CA ASP A 18 -20.04 8.55 -16.89
C ASP A 18 -19.20 9.73 -16.42
N GLU A 19 -18.36 10.24 -17.32
CA GLU A 19 -17.44 11.33 -17.02
C GLU A 19 -18.19 12.64 -16.72
N ALA A 20 -19.31 12.87 -17.41
CA ALA A 20 -20.08 14.10 -17.27
C ALA A 20 -20.71 14.28 -15.88
N HIS A 21 -21.08 13.17 -15.25
CA HIS A 21 -21.71 13.16 -13.92
C HIS A 21 -20.78 12.63 -12.83
N GLY A 22 -19.54 12.20 -13.17
CA GLY A 22 -18.58 11.69 -12.22
C GLY A 22 -18.92 10.32 -11.62
N PHE A 23 -19.67 9.47 -12.34
CA PHE A 23 -20.03 8.13 -11.90
C PHE A 23 -19.18 7.06 -12.57
N MET A 24 -18.79 6.06 -11.79
CA MET A 24 -18.07 4.89 -12.26
C MET A 24 -18.74 3.63 -11.74
N LEU A 25 -19.09 2.72 -12.67
CA LEU A 25 -19.59 1.39 -12.34
C LEU A 25 -18.41 0.41 -12.38
N LEU A 26 -18.19 -0.27 -11.27
CA LEU A 26 -17.15 -1.27 -11.11
C LEU A 26 -17.78 -2.65 -10.87
N ASP A 27 -17.03 -3.71 -11.16
CA ASP A 27 -17.41 -5.04 -10.65
C ASP A 27 -17.20 -5.12 -9.12
N ASP A 28 -17.98 -6.00 -8.50
CA ASP A 28 -17.93 -6.21 -7.04
C ASP A 28 -16.92 -7.32 -6.71
N LEU A 29 -15.94 -7.00 -5.86
CA LEU A 29 -14.93 -7.95 -5.38
C LEU A 29 -15.35 -8.67 -4.09
N GLY A 30 -16.55 -8.42 -3.58
CA GLY A 30 -17.08 -9.02 -2.36
C GLY A 30 -17.21 -8.04 -1.22
N THR A 31 -17.61 -8.54 -0.05
CA THR A 31 -18.02 -7.71 1.10
C THR A 31 -17.07 -7.76 2.28
N GLN A 32 -16.06 -8.64 2.27
CA GLN A 32 -15.15 -8.82 3.39
C GLN A 32 -13.72 -8.43 3.02
N THR A 33 -13.15 -7.53 3.79
CA THR A 33 -11.72 -7.24 3.71
C THR A 33 -10.92 -8.29 4.46
N MET A 34 -9.66 -8.46 4.08
CA MET A 34 -8.71 -9.31 4.83
C MET A 34 -8.63 -8.90 6.30
N MET A 35 -8.66 -7.60 6.60
CA MET A 35 -8.65 -7.08 7.97
C MET A 35 -9.82 -7.63 8.79
N GLN A 36 -11.04 -7.56 8.26
CA GLN A 36 -12.23 -8.10 8.95
C GLN A 36 -12.15 -9.61 9.17
N VAL A 37 -11.64 -10.36 8.19
CA VAL A 37 -11.47 -11.81 8.34
C VAL A 37 -10.41 -12.13 9.39
N LEU A 38 -9.33 -11.37 9.46
CA LEU A 38 -8.25 -11.57 10.44
C LEU A 38 -8.70 -11.39 11.90
N GLU A 39 -9.77 -10.64 12.17
CA GLU A 39 -10.31 -10.48 13.54
C GLU A 39 -10.71 -11.81 14.18
N THR A 40 -11.24 -12.74 13.38
CA THR A 40 -11.75 -14.03 13.86
C THR A 40 -10.98 -15.24 13.32
N ALA A 41 -9.99 -15.02 12.45
CA ALA A 41 -9.22 -16.07 11.79
C ALA A 41 -8.33 -16.83 12.79
N ASP A 42 -8.29 -18.15 12.66
CA ASP A 42 -7.28 -18.98 13.30
C ASP A 42 -5.89 -18.78 12.65
N GLN A 43 -4.86 -19.37 13.26
CA GLN A 43 -3.48 -19.21 12.77
C GLN A 43 -3.29 -19.76 11.34
N THR A 44 -3.98 -20.82 10.98
CA THR A 44 -3.90 -21.43 9.64
C THR A 44 -4.47 -20.48 8.59
N MET A 45 -5.62 -19.89 8.85
CA MET A 45 -6.26 -18.91 7.99
C MET A 45 -5.41 -17.64 7.88
N ARG A 46 -4.86 -17.13 8.99
CA ARG A 46 -3.94 -15.98 9.00
C ARG A 46 -2.73 -16.23 8.08
N HIS A 47 -2.05 -17.37 8.26
CA HIS A 47 -0.93 -17.77 7.39
C HIS A 47 -1.31 -17.83 5.91
N SER A 48 -2.46 -18.43 5.62
CA SER A 48 -2.97 -18.52 4.24
C SER A 48 -3.22 -17.14 3.62
N LEU A 49 -3.84 -16.22 4.36
CA LEU A 49 -4.15 -14.87 3.87
C LEU A 49 -2.88 -14.04 3.64
N PHE A 50 -1.92 -14.08 4.57
CA PHE A 50 -0.64 -13.39 4.37
C PHE A 50 0.18 -14.00 3.23
N GLY A 51 0.12 -15.33 3.03
CA GLY A 51 0.69 -16.00 1.88
C GLY A 51 0.10 -15.49 0.56
N GLN A 52 -1.23 -15.47 0.45
CA GLN A 52 -1.94 -14.95 -0.72
C GLN A 52 -1.62 -13.46 -0.99
N ALA A 53 -1.53 -12.65 0.07
CA ALA A 53 -1.15 -11.23 -0.06
C ALA A 53 0.28 -11.09 -0.58
N THR A 54 1.20 -11.90 -0.08
CA THR A 54 2.60 -11.92 -0.56
C THR A 54 2.68 -12.36 -2.02
N ASP A 55 1.93 -13.39 -2.42
CA ASP A 55 1.88 -13.84 -3.81
C ASP A 55 1.33 -12.74 -4.74
N ALA A 56 0.28 -12.03 -4.32
CA ALA A 56 -0.26 -10.90 -5.07
C ALA A 56 0.78 -9.77 -5.21
N LEU A 57 1.51 -9.47 -4.13
CA LEU A 57 2.58 -8.47 -4.17
C LEU A 57 3.72 -8.88 -5.12
N LEU A 58 4.12 -10.15 -5.12
CA LEU A 58 5.13 -10.67 -6.04
C LEU A 58 4.69 -10.53 -7.50
N LEU A 59 3.43 -10.83 -7.83
CA LEU A 59 2.89 -10.64 -9.17
C LEU A 59 2.98 -9.16 -9.59
N LEU A 60 2.61 -8.24 -8.72
CA LEU A 60 2.72 -6.81 -8.98
C LEU A 60 4.16 -6.39 -9.24
N GLN A 61 5.09 -6.82 -8.40
CA GLN A 61 6.50 -6.47 -8.51
C GLN A 61 7.15 -7.07 -9.76
N GLN A 62 6.82 -8.31 -10.13
CA GLN A 62 7.32 -8.96 -11.35
C GLN A 62 6.82 -8.29 -12.64
N ALA A 63 5.63 -7.70 -12.60
CA ALA A 63 5.07 -6.96 -13.73
C ALA A 63 5.62 -5.52 -13.84
N SER A 64 6.52 -5.12 -12.97
CA SER A 64 7.08 -3.77 -12.92
C SER A 64 7.80 -3.40 -14.21
N ARG A 65 7.53 -2.19 -14.68
CA ARG A 65 8.24 -1.58 -15.81
C ARG A 65 8.50 -0.13 -15.47
N PRO A 66 9.72 0.38 -15.74
CA PRO A 66 9.99 1.80 -15.59
C PRO A 66 9.07 2.61 -16.51
N ASP A 67 8.85 3.87 -16.19
CA ASP A 67 8.13 4.88 -16.98
C ASP A 67 6.61 4.65 -17.16
N ILE A 68 6.02 3.67 -16.46
CA ILE A 68 4.56 3.45 -16.49
C ILE A 68 3.86 4.17 -15.33
N LEU A 69 4.47 4.16 -14.15
CA LEU A 69 3.99 4.84 -12.95
C LEU A 69 4.90 6.02 -12.60
N PRO A 70 4.38 7.04 -11.91
CA PRO A 70 5.20 8.11 -11.37
C PRO A 70 6.32 7.57 -10.48
N LEU A 71 7.48 8.20 -10.48
CA LEU A 71 8.57 7.83 -9.58
C LEU A 71 8.24 8.18 -8.13
N TYR A 72 8.57 7.30 -7.23
CA TYR A 72 8.63 7.60 -5.79
C TYR A 72 9.96 8.30 -5.50
N ASP A 73 10.09 9.51 -6.00
CA ASP A 73 11.32 10.27 -5.97
C ASP A 73 11.58 10.92 -4.60
N LYS A 74 12.76 11.55 -4.48
CA LYS A 74 13.16 12.29 -3.27
C LYS A 74 12.10 13.31 -2.85
N SER A 75 11.50 14.02 -3.78
CA SER A 75 10.52 15.09 -3.50
C SER A 75 9.24 14.53 -2.88
N LEU A 76 8.72 13.43 -3.42
CA LEU A 76 7.53 12.76 -2.91
C LEU A 76 7.79 12.15 -1.52
N LEU A 77 8.91 11.44 -1.35
CA LEU A 77 9.33 10.87 -0.07
C LEU A 77 9.50 11.95 1.00
N GLN A 78 10.16 13.06 0.67
CA GLN A 78 10.33 14.17 1.60
C GLN A 78 9.00 14.80 2.02
N ARG A 79 8.09 15.00 1.07
CA ARG A 79 6.74 15.54 1.37
C ARG A 79 5.99 14.66 2.36
N GLU A 80 6.04 13.34 2.21
CA GLU A 80 5.37 12.40 3.10
C GLU A 80 6.03 12.35 4.49
N LEU A 81 7.36 12.31 4.55
CA LEU A 81 8.07 12.35 5.83
C LEU A 81 7.78 13.64 6.61
N MET A 82 7.60 14.77 5.91
CA MET A 82 7.25 16.05 6.54
C MET A 82 5.86 16.07 7.17
N LEU A 83 4.97 15.14 6.84
CA LEU A 83 3.68 15.00 7.54
C LEU A 83 3.88 14.68 9.01
N PHE A 84 4.94 13.95 9.37
CA PHE A 84 5.23 13.61 10.77
C PHE A 84 5.45 14.86 11.65
N PRO A 85 6.41 15.77 11.38
CA PRO A 85 6.56 16.97 12.20
C PRO A 85 5.37 17.93 12.08
N GLN A 86 4.74 18.03 10.91
CA GLN A 86 3.65 18.97 10.69
C GLN A 86 2.36 18.57 11.41
N TRP A 87 1.99 17.29 11.36
CA TRP A 87 0.72 16.82 11.91
C TRP A 87 0.88 16.15 13.25
N TYR A 88 1.77 15.15 13.37
CA TYR A 88 1.91 14.43 14.63
C TYR A 88 2.57 15.28 15.71
N VAL A 89 3.72 15.89 15.40
CA VAL A 89 4.46 16.66 16.41
C VAL A 89 3.75 17.98 16.72
N ALA A 90 3.48 18.80 15.70
CA ALA A 90 2.94 20.13 15.89
C ALA A 90 1.45 20.13 16.27
N GLN A 91 0.60 19.38 15.52
CA GLN A 91 -0.84 19.43 15.74
C GLN A 91 -1.32 18.48 16.83
N HIS A 92 -0.90 17.20 16.79
CA HIS A 92 -1.36 16.22 17.76
C HIS A 92 -0.66 16.32 19.11
N LYS A 93 0.67 16.43 19.13
CA LYS A 93 1.44 16.57 20.37
C LYS A 93 1.58 18.00 20.88
N GLN A 94 1.24 18.98 20.05
CA GLN A 94 1.36 20.42 20.36
C GLN A 94 2.78 20.80 20.80
N VAL A 95 3.79 20.17 20.22
CA VAL A 95 5.21 20.44 20.44
C VAL A 95 5.74 21.30 19.31
N ILE A 96 6.46 22.35 19.67
CA ILE A 96 7.19 23.19 18.72
C ILE A 96 8.65 22.72 18.75
N LEU A 97 9.13 22.22 17.61
CA LEU A 97 10.54 21.85 17.47
C LEU A 97 11.39 23.12 17.26
N ASP A 98 12.53 23.22 17.93
CA ASP A 98 13.52 24.23 17.66
C ASP A 98 14.33 23.91 16.38
N ASP A 99 15.15 24.86 15.95
CA ASP A 99 15.93 24.73 14.70
C ASP A 99 16.92 23.56 14.76
N GLU A 100 17.51 23.27 15.93
CA GLU A 100 18.44 22.15 16.08
C GLU A 100 17.71 20.80 15.95
N GLN A 101 16.54 20.66 16.56
CA GLN A 101 15.69 19.47 16.46
C GLN A 101 15.19 19.25 15.02
N LEU A 102 14.77 20.31 14.35
CA LEU A 102 14.37 20.25 12.95
C LEU A 102 15.53 19.84 12.04
N ASN A 103 16.72 20.38 12.24
CA ASN A 103 17.91 20.02 11.47
C ASN A 103 18.30 18.54 11.67
N ARG A 104 18.24 18.04 12.91
CA ARG A 104 18.46 16.61 13.21
C ARG A 104 17.43 15.74 12.51
N LEU A 105 16.17 16.11 12.55
CA LEU A 105 15.09 15.38 11.88
C LEU A 105 15.30 15.33 10.37
N HIS A 106 15.63 16.46 9.73
CA HIS A 106 15.95 16.53 8.32
C HIS A 106 17.15 15.65 7.95
N THR A 107 18.18 15.62 8.79
CA THR A 107 19.33 14.71 8.57
C THR A 107 18.89 13.25 8.55
N VAL A 108 18.02 12.83 9.47
CA VAL A 108 17.48 11.47 9.49
C VAL A 108 16.61 11.21 8.25
N PHE A 109 15.77 12.16 7.86
CA PHE A 109 14.95 12.03 6.66
C PHE A 109 15.79 11.89 5.38
N ASP A 110 16.86 12.67 5.25
CA ASP A 110 17.77 12.56 4.09
C ASP A 110 18.43 11.17 4.03
N LEU A 111 18.81 10.57 5.16
CA LEU A 111 19.34 9.20 5.20
C LEU A 111 18.29 8.17 4.77
N VAL A 112 17.06 8.27 5.29
CA VAL A 112 15.96 7.37 4.93
C VAL A 112 15.63 7.50 3.44
N ILE A 113 15.53 8.73 2.93
CA ILE A 113 15.25 9.00 1.51
C ILE A 113 16.36 8.42 0.63
N ALA A 114 17.63 8.68 0.97
CA ALA A 114 18.77 8.19 0.20
C ALA A 114 18.78 6.66 0.10
N HIS A 115 18.46 5.98 1.21
CA HIS A 115 18.35 4.52 1.24
C HIS A 115 17.21 4.00 0.33
N ASN A 116 16.03 4.62 0.41
CA ASN A 116 14.87 4.20 -0.38
C ASN A 116 15.07 4.45 -1.89
N VAL A 117 15.66 5.58 -2.26
CA VAL A 117 15.94 5.91 -3.67
C VAL A 117 17.01 4.99 -4.26
N ALA A 118 17.97 4.53 -3.45
CA ALA A 118 19.01 3.61 -3.89
C ALA A 118 18.56 2.14 -3.97
N ALA A 119 17.44 1.78 -3.34
CA ALA A 119 16.90 0.42 -3.37
C ALA A 119 16.42 0.02 -4.79
N PRO A 120 16.36 -1.28 -5.11
CA PRO A 120 15.68 -1.75 -6.32
C PRO A 120 14.26 -1.20 -6.40
N GLN A 121 13.89 -0.70 -7.58
CA GLN A 121 12.61 -0.03 -7.79
C GLN A 121 11.64 -0.97 -8.53
N VAL A 122 10.40 -0.99 -8.06
CA VAL A 122 9.31 -1.82 -8.59
C VAL A 122 7.99 -1.03 -8.59
N CYS A 123 6.92 -1.62 -9.11
CA CYS A 123 5.57 -1.10 -8.85
C CYS A 123 5.25 -1.22 -7.36
N VAL A 124 4.92 -0.10 -6.75
CA VAL A 124 4.53 0.04 -5.35
C VAL A 124 3.10 0.52 -5.29
N HIS A 125 2.28 -0.18 -4.54
CA HIS A 125 0.86 0.13 -4.34
C HIS A 125 0.67 1.34 -3.42
N ARG A 126 1.54 1.51 -2.44
CA ARG A 126 1.59 2.47 -1.32
C ARG A 126 0.68 2.12 -0.14
N ASP A 127 -0.51 1.64 -0.40
CA ASP A 127 -1.50 1.26 0.61
C ASP A 127 -1.82 -0.24 0.58
N PHE A 128 -0.78 -1.08 0.39
CA PHE A 128 -0.90 -2.53 0.35
C PHE A 128 -1.02 -3.10 1.77
N MET A 129 -2.23 -3.06 2.31
CA MET A 129 -2.52 -3.46 3.68
C MET A 129 -3.85 -4.22 3.77
N PRO A 130 -4.10 -5.01 4.84
CA PRO A 130 -5.26 -5.89 4.96
C PRO A 130 -6.63 -5.24 4.73
N ARG A 131 -6.77 -3.94 5.01
CA ARG A 131 -8.03 -3.20 4.76
C ARG A 131 -8.33 -3.00 3.27
N ASN A 132 -7.32 -3.03 2.42
CA ASN A 132 -7.43 -2.83 0.97
C ASN A 132 -7.37 -4.15 0.18
N LEU A 133 -7.37 -5.28 0.88
CA LEU A 133 -7.37 -6.62 0.29
C LEU A 133 -8.72 -7.29 0.53
N MET A 134 -9.40 -7.70 -0.54
CA MET A 134 -10.72 -8.31 -0.49
C MET A 134 -10.63 -9.84 -0.50
N VAL A 135 -11.26 -10.48 0.46
CA VAL A 135 -11.32 -11.95 0.53
C VAL A 135 -12.49 -12.44 -0.33
N SER A 136 -12.24 -13.39 -1.20
CA SER A 136 -13.31 -14.00 -2.00
C SER A 136 -14.22 -14.87 -1.14
N SER A 137 -15.52 -14.75 -1.31
CA SER A 137 -16.53 -15.60 -0.67
C SER A 137 -16.59 -17.03 -1.23
N SER A 138 -15.86 -17.32 -2.32
CA SER A 138 -15.79 -18.68 -2.87
C SER A 138 -14.92 -19.57 -1.98
N SER A 139 -15.48 -20.68 -1.53
CA SER A 139 -14.84 -21.68 -0.66
C SER A 139 -13.68 -22.48 -1.31
N GLN A 140 -13.15 -22.01 -2.42
CA GLN A 140 -12.00 -22.63 -3.07
C GLN A 140 -10.69 -22.15 -2.45
N ALA A 141 -9.86 -23.06 -2.02
CA ALA A 141 -8.55 -22.85 -1.40
C ALA A 141 -7.52 -22.09 -2.29
N SER A 142 -7.92 -21.68 -3.47
CA SER A 142 -7.12 -20.91 -4.45
C SER A 142 -7.73 -19.54 -4.80
N SER A 143 -8.55 -18.96 -3.91
CA SER A 143 -9.15 -17.66 -4.19
C SER A 143 -8.11 -16.55 -4.07
N VAL A 144 -7.78 -15.93 -5.19
CA VAL A 144 -6.88 -14.76 -5.24
C VAL A 144 -7.54 -13.58 -4.54
N LEU A 145 -6.81 -12.90 -3.64
CA LEU A 145 -7.28 -11.69 -2.99
C LEU A 145 -7.57 -10.59 -4.03
N GLY A 146 -8.67 -9.88 -3.82
CA GLY A 146 -8.93 -8.65 -4.57
C GLY A 146 -8.11 -7.49 -4.03
N VAL A 147 -7.54 -6.67 -4.89
CA VAL A 147 -6.71 -5.52 -4.52
C VAL A 147 -7.43 -4.23 -4.86
N LEU A 148 -7.64 -3.38 -3.86
CA LEU A 148 -8.30 -2.09 -3.95
C LEU A 148 -7.32 -0.94 -3.71
N ASP A 149 -7.75 0.29 -3.98
CA ASP A 149 -7.08 1.54 -3.56
C ASP A 149 -5.68 1.76 -4.17
N PHE A 150 -5.51 1.41 -5.44
CA PHE A 150 -4.23 1.45 -6.18
C PHE A 150 -4.04 2.72 -7.03
N GLN A 151 -4.88 3.74 -6.92
CA GLN A 151 -4.81 4.94 -7.74
C GLN A 151 -3.56 5.79 -7.49
N ASP A 152 -2.97 5.67 -6.30
CA ASP A 152 -1.75 6.39 -5.91
C ASP A 152 -0.47 5.56 -6.08
N ALA A 153 -0.56 4.47 -6.84
CA ALA A 153 0.59 3.60 -7.10
C ALA A 153 1.74 4.34 -7.79
N VAL A 154 2.96 3.97 -7.43
CA VAL A 154 4.20 4.60 -7.91
C VAL A 154 5.23 3.54 -8.33
N TYR A 155 6.33 3.97 -8.95
CA TYR A 155 7.52 3.17 -9.15
C TYR A 155 8.53 3.51 -8.05
N GLY A 156 8.76 2.59 -7.11
CA GLY A 156 9.43 2.88 -5.85
C GLY A 156 10.12 1.67 -5.21
N PRO A 157 10.60 1.81 -3.96
CA PRO A 157 11.46 0.82 -3.31
C PRO A 157 10.74 -0.50 -3.08
N VAL A 158 11.38 -1.61 -3.44
CA VAL A 158 10.85 -2.99 -3.42
C VAL A 158 10.29 -3.42 -2.05
N THR A 159 10.78 -2.85 -0.96
CA THR A 159 10.38 -3.21 0.41
C THR A 159 9.19 -2.45 0.94
N TYR A 160 8.69 -1.43 0.22
CA TYR A 160 7.65 -0.53 0.74
C TYR A 160 6.36 -1.27 1.08
N ASP A 161 5.80 -1.97 0.12
CA ASP A 161 4.49 -2.63 0.30
C ASP A 161 4.53 -3.81 1.26
N ILE A 162 5.64 -4.56 1.30
CA ILE A 162 5.79 -5.62 2.30
C ILE A 162 5.89 -5.03 3.71
N ALA A 163 6.54 -3.88 3.88
CA ALA A 163 6.56 -3.18 5.15
C ALA A 163 5.16 -2.69 5.54
N SER A 164 4.38 -2.15 4.60
CA SER A 164 2.98 -1.73 4.82
C SER A 164 2.10 -2.91 5.23
N LEU A 165 2.25 -4.07 4.58
CA LEU A 165 1.51 -5.29 4.91
C LEU A 165 1.82 -5.81 6.32
N MET A 166 3.10 -5.79 6.71
CA MET A 166 3.57 -6.37 7.97
C MET A 166 3.54 -5.40 9.15
N ARG A 167 3.48 -4.09 8.89
CA ARG A 167 3.50 -3.01 9.89
C ARG A 167 2.28 -2.11 9.79
N ASP A 168 1.14 -2.69 9.47
CA ASP A 168 -0.14 -2.01 9.29
C ASP A 168 -0.32 -0.81 10.24
N ALA A 169 -0.81 0.32 9.70
CA ALA A 169 -0.96 1.56 10.47
C ALA A 169 -2.17 1.52 11.44
N PHE A 170 -3.04 0.53 11.32
CA PHE A 170 -4.31 0.43 12.06
C PHE A 170 -4.35 -0.77 13.00
N VAL A 171 -3.49 -1.74 12.82
CA VAL A 171 -3.46 -2.97 13.61
C VAL A 171 -2.05 -3.20 14.15
N SER A 172 -1.96 -3.49 15.44
CA SER A 172 -0.72 -3.99 16.05
C SER A 172 -0.77 -5.52 16.03
N TRP A 173 0.22 -6.13 15.41
CA TRP A 173 0.38 -7.58 15.41
C TRP A 173 1.26 -7.98 16.60
N ASP A 174 0.89 -9.08 17.27
CA ASP A 174 1.76 -9.70 18.27
C ASP A 174 3.00 -10.28 17.56
N GLU A 175 4.18 -10.14 18.17
CA GLU A 175 5.46 -10.64 17.67
C GLU A 175 5.56 -12.16 17.73
#